data_028186ccd8a649050d329dfce237aa27
#
_entry.id   028186ccd8a649050d329dfce237aa27
#
_cell.length_a   1.000
_cell.length_b   1.000
_cell.length_c   1.000
_cell.angle_alpha   90.00
_cell.angle_beta   90.00
_cell.angle_gamma   90.00
#
_symmetry.space_group_name_H-M   'P 1'
#
loop_
_entity.id
_entity.type
_entity.pdbx_description
1 polymer ?
#
loop_
_entity_poly.entity_id
_entity_poly.type
_entity_poly.pdbx_seq_one_letter_code
_entity_poly.pdbx_strand_id
1 'polypeptide(L)'
;MSKRANGEFHKVRTAATAVIGAGASGCMAAVSAALEGGNVLLLDANDKICRKVCATGNGRCNLTNLHMTMDCYHTGGEASLSAFFSRFDESDLMRFWESRGVYLHDRQGYVYPRTDQASTIAEGFEKILRDLSVTTELSKRVVSVSAADCKGRRQFRLETSDGSSYMAENVILAGGGMAGPQYGCGEEIYRLAASMGHTVRKPLPALVPLLSDDRNLKASAGVRCDAEVTLICDRNAVSSERGELQMTEKGISGIPVFQLSGEAARALDRGAEVEACIDFLPGFGKQAWEEETERRLSEDKNCMLSVFFLGLVNRKILDLVFRRRGLQAEMKASRLTREGLRGIMEDLRAFRIQITGTGTFRQAQVTSGGVPLDEMDENLQSLLCPGLFMAGELLDVDGICGGYNLQWAMTSGWIAGKGAARETLK
;
A
#
# COMPACT_ATOMS: atom_id res chain seq x y z
N MET A 1 32.59 -44.60 28.78
CA MET A 1 33.11 -43.34 28.23
C MET A 1 31.94 -42.50 27.78
N SER A 2 31.51 -41.60 28.66
CA SER A 2 30.36 -40.69 28.42
C SER A 2 30.82 -39.50 27.59
N LYS A 3 30.26 -39.33 26.38
CA LYS A 3 30.43 -38.10 25.59
C LYS A 3 29.61 -37.00 26.25
N ARG A 4 30.25 -36.07 26.94
CA ARG A 4 29.64 -34.79 27.34
C ARG A 4 29.29 -34.03 26.07
N ALA A 5 28.01 -33.78 25.87
CA ALA A 5 27.53 -32.81 24.88
C ALA A 5 28.02 -31.43 25.34
N ASN A 6 28.91 -30.82 24.55
CA ASN A 6 29.23 -29.39 24.66
C ASN A 6 27.99 -28.60 24.28
N GLY A 7 27.20 -28.19 25.27
CA GLY A 7 26.22 -27.12 25.07
C GLY A 7 26.97 -25.80 24.94
N GLU A 8 27.14 -25.33 23.72
CA GLU A 8 27.51 -23.94 23.48
C GLU A 8 26.39 -23.07 24.08
N PHE A 9 26.67 -22.48 25.24
CA PHE A 9 25.85 -21.40 25.79
C PHE A 9 25.92 -20.22 24.82
N HIS A 10 24.96 -20.12 23.89
CA HIS A 10 24.80 -18.90 23.08
C HIS A 10 24.63 -17.73 24.03
N LYS A 11 25.61 -16.83 24.03
CA LYS A 11 25.61 -15.63 24.88
C LYS A 11 24.38 -14.80 24.45
N VAL A 12 23.37 -14.73 25.34
CA VAL A 12 22.16 -13.93 25.08
C VAL A 12 22.58 -12.49 24.90
N ARG A 13 22.31 -11.93 23.72
CA ARG A 13 22.60 -10.52 23.45
C ARG A 13 21.49 -9.66 24.04
N THR A 14 21.88 -8.58 24.70
CA THR A 14 20.96 -7.62 25.31
C THR A 14 21.03 -6.28 24.60
N ALA A 15 19.85 -5.65 24.39
CA ALA A 15 19.72 -4.32 23.87
C ALA A 15 18.76 -3.48 24.73
N ALA A 16 18.86 -2.16 24.66
CA ALA A 16 17.84 -1.28 25.22
C ALA A 16 16.56 -1.35 24.38
N THR A 17 16.71 -1.32 23.07
CA THR A 17 15.60 -1.43 22.12
C THR A 17 15.90 -2.47 21.05
N ALA A 18 15.00 -3.45 20.84
CA ALA A 18 15.03 -4.36 19.72
C ALA A 18 13.95 -3.98 18.70
N VAL A 19 14.34 -3.84 17.44
CA VAL A 19 13.43 -3.55 16.32
C VAL A 19 13.29 -4.80 15.45
N ILE A 20 12.08 -5.25 15.21
CA ILE A 20 11.74 -6.43 14.40
C ILE A 20 11.22 -5.99 13.05
N GLY A 21 12.01 -6.23 12.00
CA GLY A 21 11.78 -5.82 10.62
C GLY A 21 12.65 -4.63 10.22
N ALA A 22 13.45 -4.81 9.17
CA ALA A 22 14.33 -3.77 8.61
C ALA A 22 13.76 -3.20 7.29
N GLY A 23 12.45 -2.98 7.23
CA GLY A 23 11.77 -2.18 6.21
C GLY A 23 11.90 -0.67 6.48
N ALA A 24 11.12 0.15 5.77
CA ALA A 24 11.14 1.60 5.94
C ALA A 24 10.88 2.04 7.39
N SER A 25 9.82 1.50 8.02
CA SER A 25 9.44 1.83 9.39
C SER A 25 10.48 1.37 10.41
N GLY A 26 10.99 0.13 10.28
CA GLY A 26 11.95 -0.41 11.22
C GLY A 26 13.33 0.24 11.12
N CYS A 27 13.82 0.51 9.92
CA CYS A 27 15.06 1.27 9.74
C CYS A 27 14.94 2.67 10.34
N MET A 28 13.82 3.37 10.11
CA MET A 28 13.58 4.70 10.68
C MET A 28 13.46 4.65 12.22
N ALA A 29 12.79 3.61 12.76
CA ALA A 29 12.68 3.40 14.21
C ALA A 29 14.05 3.15 14.85
N ALA A 30 14.87 2.29 14.24
CA ALA A 30 16.22 2.02 14.71
C ALA A 30 17.11 3.27 14.68
N VAL A 31 17.05 4.06 13.61
CA VAL A 31 17.76 5.32 13.48
C VAL A 31 17.30 6.32 14.56
N SER A 32 16.00 6.48 14.70
CA SER A 32 15.40 7.42 15.65
C SER A 32 15.76 7.06 17.10
N ALA A 33 15.71 5.78 17.48
CA ALA A 33 16.10 5.32 18.81
C ALA A 33 17.62 5.50 19.07
N ALA A 34 18.46 5.22 18.06
CA ALA A 34 19.90 5.38 18.21
C ALA A 34 20.32 6.87 18.30
N LEU A 35 19.63 7.79 17.64
CA LEU A 35 19.86 9.24 17.76
C LEU A 35 19.57 9.77 19.17
N GLU A 36 18.68 9.15 19.93
CA GLU A 36 18.43 9.46 21.35
C GLU A 36 19.46 8.77 22.28
N GLY A 37 20.49 8.09 21.75
CA GLY A 37 21.57 7.44 22.51
C GLY A 37 21.29 6.00 22.92
N GLY A 38 20.22 5.40 22.44
CA GLY A 38 19.85 4.01 22.76
C GLY A 38 20.79 2.96 22.15
N ASN A 39 21.05 1.87 22.90
CA ASN A 39 21.66 0.65 22.34
C ASN A 39 20.59 -0.12 21.56
N VAL A 40 20.68 -0.13 20.23
CA VAL A 40 19.65 -0.66 19.33
C VAL A 40 20.11 -1.93 18.62
N LEU A 41 19.23 -2.94 18.63
CA LEU A 41 19.34 -4.17 17.86
C LEU A 41 18.23 -4.18 16.78
N LEU A 42 18.61 -4.25 15.53
CA LEU A 42 17.70 -4.38 14.38
C LEU A 42 17.77 -5.81 13.82
N LEU A 43 16.64 -6.50 13.81
CA LEU A 43 16.49 -7.88 13.33
C LEU A 43 15.62 -7.93 12.08
N ASP A 44 16.05 -8.67 11.06
CA ASP A 44 15.22 -8.94 9.87
C ASP A 44 15.33 -10.38 9.41
N ALA A 45 14.22 -10.92 8.91
CA ALA A 45 14.15 -12.26 8.36
C ALA A 45 14.86 -12.40 7.00
N ASN A 46 15.08 -11.31 6.31
CA ASN A 46 15.76 -11.25 5.01
C ASN A 46 17.28 -11.08 5.19
N ASP A 47 17.99 -11.31 4.10
CA ASP A 47 19.44 -11.13 3.97
C ASP A 47 19.86 -9.68 3.66
N LYS A 48 18.89 -8.78 3.43
CA LYS A 48 19.08 -7.35 3.14
C LYS A 48 17.97 -6.52 3.76
N ILE A 49 18.31 -5.30 4.19
CA ILE A 49 17.31 -4.32 4.63
C ILE A 49 16.53 -3.76 3.43
N CYS A 50 15.40 -3.14 3.68
CA CYS A 50 14.63 -2.35 2.72
C CYS A 50 14.19 -3.09 1.44
N ARG A 51 14.04 -4.42 1.45
CA ARG A 51 13.70 -5.19 0.22
C ARG A 51 12.42 -4.70 -0.46
N LYS A 52 11.34 -4.44 0.30
CA LYS A 52 10.09 -3.91 -0.25
C LYS A 52 10.28 -2.48 -0.75
N VAL A 53 11.05 -1.63 -0.05
CA VAL A 53 11.36 -0.25 -0.47
C VAL A 53 11.98 -0.23 -1.86
N CYS A 54 12.96 -1.12 -2.12
CA CYS A 54 13.63 -1.23 -3.42
C CYS A 54 12.68 -1.57 -4.57
N ALA A 55 11.50 -2.11 -4.31
CA ALA A 55 10.50 -2.43 -5.32
C ALA A 55 9.44 -1.32 -5.51
N THR A 56 9.40 -0.31 -4.63
CA THR A 56 8.39 0.77 -4.70
C THR A 56 8.64 1.73 -5.86
N GLY A 57 7.56 2.34 -6.37
CA GLY A 57 7.65 3.30 -7.46
C GLY A 57 8.34 2.75 -8.72
N ASN A 58 8.14 1.47 -9.04
CA ASN A 58 8.86 0.78 -10.13
C ASN A 58 10.40 0.89 -9.99
N GLY A 59 10.92 0.72 -8.78
CA GLY A 59 12.33 0.81 -8.46
C GLY A 59 12.88 2.23 -8.26
N ARG A 60 12.00 3.26 -8.22
CA ARG A 60 12.39 4.67 -8.02
C ARG A 60 12.21 5.16 -6.59
N CYS A 61 11.39 4.50 -5.78
CA CYS A 61 10.99 4.89 -4.43
C CYS A 61 10.26 6.24 -4.38
N ASN A 62 8.93 6.23 -4.58
CA ASN A 62 8.11 7.40 -4.28
C ASN A 62 8.04 7.58 -2.76
N LEU A 63 8.91 8.43 -2.22
CA LEU A 63 9.23 8.52 -0.81
C LEU A 63 8.14 9.19 0.01
N THR A 64 7.57 10.28 -0.52
CA THR A 64 6.50 11.07 0.09
C THR A 64 5.76 11.87 -0.98
N ASN A 65 4.84 12.73 -0.56
CA ASN A 65 4.06 13.60 -1.44
C ASN A 65 3.93 15.00 -0.82
N LEU A 66 4.01 16.04 -1.67
CA LEU A 66 3.85 17.44 -1.24
C LEU A 66 2.38 17.83 -1.00
N HIS A 67 1.43 17.00 -1.45
CA HIS A 67 -0.02 17.19 -1.27
C HIS A 67 -0.56 16.28 -0.17
N MET A 68 0.10 16.32 1.01
CA MET A 68 -0.24 15.49 2.15
C MET A 68 -1.45 16.03 2.89
N THR A 69 -2.55 15.26 2.90
CA THR A 69 -3.74 15.52 3.73
C THR A 69 -4.18 14.25 4.43
N MET A 70 -4.93 14.37 5.50
CA MET A 70 -5.39 13.19 6.24
C MET A 70 -6.41 12.36 5.45
N ASP A 71 -7.14 12.97 4.53
CA ASP A 71 -8.08 12.29 3.61
C ASP A 71 -7.36 11.33 2.63
N CYS A 72 -6.03 11.43 2.51
CA CYS A 72 -5.22 10.49 1.74
C CYS A 72 -5.01 9.16 2.47
N TYR A 73 -5.47 9.02 3.71
CA TYR A 73 -5.28 7.84 4.53
C TYR A 73 -6.61 7.27 4.98
N HIS A 74 -6.66 5.95 5.06
CA HIS A 74 -7.71 5.20 5.70
C HIS A 74 -7.20 4.58 7.00
N THR A 75 -8.02 4.66 8.04
CA THR A 75 -7.87 3.91 9.29
C THR A 75 -9.24 3.41 9.73
N GLY A 76 -9.33 2.21 10.25
CA GLY A 76 -10.60 1.65 10.71
C GLY A 76 -11.06 2.16 12.09
N GLY A 77 -10.29 3.05 12.75
CA GLY A 77 -10.59 3.62 14.08
C GLY A 77 -10.88 5.11 14.05
N GLU A 78 -11.09 5.68 15.25
CA GLU A 78 -11.36 7.11 15.44
C GLU A 78 -10.08 7.91 15.71
N ALA A 79 -8.91 7.25 15.81
CA ALA A 79 -7.64 7.90 16.12
C ALA A 79 -7.24 8.92 15.04
N SER A 80 -6.92 10.13 15.48
CA SER A 80 -6.52 11.21 14.58
C SER A 80 -5.07 11.04 14.12
N LEU A 81 -4.85 10.82 12.84
CA LEU A 81 -3.53 10.74 12.23
C LEU A 81 -2.77 12.08 12.29
N SER A 82 -3.47 13.21 12.32
CA SER A 82 -2.86 14.55 12.34
C SER A 82 -1.88 14.76 13.52
N ALA A 83 -2.17 14.13 14.68
CA ALA A 83 -1.29 14.19 15.84
C ALA A 83 0.07 13.52 15.60
N PHE A 84 0.13 12.45 14.80
CA PHE A 84 1.36 11.78 14.44
C PHE A 84 2.12 12.56 13.36
N PHE A 85 1.44 13.03 12.30
CA PHE A 85 2.07 13.80 11.24
C PHE A 85 2.57 15.17 11.70
N SER A 86 1.96 15.80 12.70
CA SER A 86 2.49 17.04 13.30
C SER A 86 3.85 16.88 14.00
N ARG A 87 4.27 15.63 14.28
CA ARG A 87 5.56 15.31 14.93
C ARG A 87 6.66 14.92 13.95
N PHE A 88 6.30 14.46 12.76
CA PHE A 88 7.22 14.14 11.68
C PHE A 88 6.44 14.09 10.35
N ASP A 89 6.40 15.19 9.65
CA ASP A 89 5.70 15.38 8.39
C ASP A 89 6.57 15.11 7.15
N GLU A 90 6.05 15.42 5.97
CA GLU A 90 6.77 15.28 4.70
C GLU A 90 7.98 16.21 4.62
N SER A 91 7.89 17.40 5.20
CA SER A 91 8.99 18.36 5.24
C SER A 91 10.11 17.88 6.17
N ASP A 92 9.75 17.29 7.32
CA ASP A 92 10.70 16.66 8.24
C ASP A 92 11.41 15.48 7.57
N LEU A 93 10.66 14.64 6.85
CA LEU A 93 11.21 13.51 6.13
C LEU A 93 12.19 13.95 5.03
N MET A 94 11.85 15.00 4.27
CA MET A 94 12.72 15.54 3.25
C MET A 94 14.01 16.11 3.88
N ARG A 95 13.91 16.93 4.94
CA ARG A 95 15.05 17.44 5.69
C ARG A 95 15.92 16.32 6.28
N PHE A 96 15.28 15.26 6.79
CA PHE A 96 16.00 14.09 7.31
C PHE A 96 16.93 13.50 6.24
N TRP A 97 16.46 13.28 5.02
CA TRP A 97 17.24 12.68 3.94
C TRP A 97 18.29 13.64 3.39
N GLU A 98 17.93 14.91 3.15
CA GLU A 98 18.84 15.91 2.61
C GLU A 98 20.01 16.21 3.56
N SER A 99 19.75 16.27 4.87
CA SER A 99 20.81 16.45 5.88
C SER A 99 21.80 15.29 5.94
N ARG A 100 21.49 14.16 5.32
CA ARG A 100 22.34 12.96 5.21
C ARG A 100 22.90 12.74 3.81
N GLY A 101 22.76 13.74 2.94
CA GLY A 101 23.34 13.74 1.59
C GLY A 101 22.49 12.98 0.55
N VAL A 102 21.25 12.64 0.87
CA VAL A 102 20.29 12.10 -0.11
C VAL A 102 19.44 13.23 -0.64
N TYR A 103 19.78 13.74 -1.81
CA TYR A 103 19.03 14.80 -2.47
C TYR A 103 17.74 14.25 -3.07
N LEU A 104 16.67 15.06 -3.00
CA LEU A 104 15.35 14.73 -3.46
C LEU A 104 14.93 15.64 -4.63
N HIS A 105 13.92 15.20 -5.37
CA HIS A 105 13.21 16.03 -6.35
C HIS A 105 11.75 15.61 -6.38
N ASP A 106 10.88 16.53 -6.79
CA ASP A 106 9.48 16.23 -6.99
C ASP A 106 9.10 16.16 -8.49
N ARG A 107 8.04 15.43 -8.77
CA ARG A 107 7.32 15.41 -10.05
C ARG A 107 5.83 15.52 -9.75
N GLN A 108 5.26 16.69 -9.93
CA GLN A 108 3.83 16.95 -9.67
C GLN A 108 3.43 16.59 -8.21
N GLY A 109 4.30 16.91 -7.25
CA GLY A 109 4.10 16.60 -5.84
C GLY A 109 4.63 15.24 -5.37
N TYR A 110 4.87 14.29 -6.27
CA TYR A 110 5.47 12.99 -5.93
C TYR A 110 6.97 13.13 -5.72
N VAL A 111 7.48 12.83 -4.53
CA VAL A 111 8.87 13.04 -4.15
C VAL A 111 9.68 11.75 -4.30
N TYR A 112 10.83 11.87 -4.97
CA TYR A 112 11.76 10.78 -5.26
C TYR A 112 13.20 11.14 -4.89
N PRO A 113 14.08 10.14 -4.62
CA PRO A 113 15.51 10.38 -4.65
C PRO A 113 15.92 10.95 -6.02
N ARG A 114 16.84 11.93 -6.03
CA ARG A 114 17.31 12.56 -7.29
C ARG A 114 17.93 11.55 -8.28
N THR A 115 18.37 10.42 -7.79
CA THR A 115 18.90 9.32 -8.60
C THR A 115 17.82 8.53 -9.35
N ASP A 116 16.54 8.70 -9.02
CA ASP A 116 15.44 7.84 -9.45
C ASP A 116 15.68 6.34 -9.17
N GLN A 117 16.46 6.03 -8.12
CA GLN A 117 16.79 4.67 -7.71
C GLN A 117 16.39 4.44 -6.25
N ALA A 118 15.52 3.46 -6.02
CA ALA A 118 15.09 3.10 -4.68
C ALA A 118 16.24 2.56 -3.80
N SER A 119 17.29 1.99 -4.41
CA SER A 119 18.51 1.56 -3.72
C SER A 119 19.19 2.70 -2.97
N THR A 120 19.08 3.94 -3.43
CA THR A 120 19.65 5.11 -2.76
C THR A 120 19.11 5.26 -1.33
N ILE A 121 17.83 4.98 -1.11
CA ILE A 121 17.22 5.01 0.23
C ILE A 121 17.71 3.85 1.09
N ALA A 122 17.83 2.65 0.53
CA ALA A 122 18.35 1.48 1.24
C ALA A 122 19.83 1.68 1.65
N GLU A 123 20.67 2.11 0.73
CA GLU A 123 22.10 2.42 0.97
C GLU A 123 22.27 3.57 1.98
N GLY A 124 21.37 4.57 1.90
CA GLY A 124 21.29 5.65 2.88
C GLY A 124 21.02 5.13 4.29
N PHE A 125 20.04 4.24 4.46
CA PHE A 125 19.78 3.61 5.75
C PHE A 125 20.96 2.74 6.21
N GLU A 126 21.55 1.92 5.34
CA GLU A 126 22.74 1.12 5.70
C GLU A 126 23.89 1.99 6.23
N LYS A 127 24.14 3.13 5.58
CA LYS A 127 25.15 4.08 6.05
C LYS A 127 24.79 4.66 7.41
N ILE A 128 23.56 5.17 7.58
CA ILE A 128 23.12 5.82 8.82
C ILE A 128 23.14 4.85 10.00
N LEU A 129 22.62 3.62 9.81
CA LEU A 129 22.60 2.58 10.85
C LEU A 129 24.02 2.22 11.31
N ARG A 130 24.96 2.11 10.37
CA ARG A 130 26.38 1.87 10.67
C ARG A 130 27.02 3.04 11.42
N ASP A 131 26.80 4.28 10.96
CA ASP A 131 27.36 5.48 11.55
C ASP A 131 26.86 5.67 13.00
N LEU A 132 25.63 5.25 13.28
CA LEU A 132 25.01 5.27 14.62
C LEU A 132 25.31 3.99 15.44
N SER A 133 26.14 3.09 14.94
CA SER A 133 26.51 1.83 15.63
C SER A 133 25.31 0.93 15.97
N VAL A 134 24.25 0.95 15.18
CA VAL A 134 23.11 0.05 15.32
C VAL A 134 23.56 -1.38 15.01
N THR A 135 23.35 -2.30 15.94
CA THR A 135 23.60 -3.72 15.70
C THR A 135 22.51 -4.27 14.78
N THR A 136 22.87 -4.59 13.53
CA THR A 136 21.93 -5.13 12.55
C THR A 136 22.22 -6.61 12.32
N GLU A 137 21.22 -7.47 12.55
CA GLU A 137 21.31 -8.91 12.31
C GLU A 137 20.25 -9.33 11.30
N LEU A 138 20.71 -9.74 10.14
CA LEU A 138 19.91 -10.19 9.02
C LEU A 138 19.78 -11.72 9.01
N SER A 139 18.82 -12.24 8.24
CA SER A 139 18.47 -13.67 8.22
C SER A 139 18.07 -14.21 9.59
N LYS A 140 17.49 -13.34 10.42
CA LYS A 140 17.01 -13.61 11.77
C LYS A 140 15.49 -13.41 11.84
N ARG A 141 14.76 -14.47 11.55
CA ARG A 141 13.29 -14.45 11.63
C ARG A 141 12.87 -14.62 13.09
N VAL A 142 12.35 -13.56 13.70
CA VAL A 142 11.74 -13.61 15.04
C VAL A 142 10.42 -14.37 14.96
N VAL A 143 10.28 -15.40 15.77
CA VAL A 143 9.09 -16.26 15.80
C VAL A 143 8.32 -16.15 17.12
N SER A 144 8.94 -15.61 18.16
CA SER A 144 8.32 -15.40 19.47
C SER A 144 8.85 -14.14 20.12
N VAL A 145 7.94 -13.40 20.75
CA VAL A 145 8.22 -12.29 21.66
C VAL A 145 7.45 -12.57 22.94
N SER A 146 8.10 -12.54 24.07
CA SER A 146 7.46 -12.75 25.38
C SER A 146 7.98 -11.77 26.41
N ALA A 147 7.08 -11.24 27.25
CA ALA A 147 7.48 -10.44 28.39
C ALA A 147 8.12 -11.35 29.44
N ALA A 148 9.26 -10.93 29.97
CA ALA A 148 10.00 -11.61 31.02
C ALA A 148 10.30 -10.63 32.16
N ASP A 149 10.23 -11.08 33.40
CA ASP A 149 10.71 -10.33 34.55
C ASP A 149 12.16 -10.77 34.86
N CYS A 150 13.08 -9.83 34.68
CA CYS A 150 14.47 -10.06 35.02
C CYS A 150 14.87 -9.11 36.16
N LYS A 151 15.01 -9.68 37.40
CA LYS A 151 15.45 -8.95 38.60
C LYS A 151 14.57 -7.73 38.94
N GLY A 152 13.24 -7.84 38.77
CA GLY A 152 12.29 -6.76 39.03
C GLY A 152 12.23 -5.68 37.92
N ARG A 153 12.85 -5.94 36.80
CA ARG A 153 12.70 -5.10 35.56
C ARG A 153 12.01 -5.89 34.47
N ARG A 154 11.02 -5.30 33.87
CA ARG A 154 10.36 -5.86 32.70
C ARG A 154 11.34 -5.87 31.53
N GLN A 155 11.48 -7.01 30.87
CA GLN A 155 12.24 -7.19 29.64
C GLN A 155 11.45 -8.05 28.67
N PHE A 156 11.85 -8.04 27.43
CA PHE A 156 11.31 -8.91 26.40
C PHE A 156 12.37 -9.92 25.98
N ARG A 157 11.93 -11.17 25.86
CA ARG A 157 12.70 -12.24 25.25
C ARG A 157 12.21 -12.43 23.82
N LEU A 158 13.13 -12.37 22.87
CA LEU A 158 12.89 -12.64 21.46
C LEU A 158 13.57 -13.95 21.08
N GLU A 159 12.86 -14.80 20.36
CA GLU A 159 13.37 -16.05 19.83
C GLU A 159 13.27 -16.07 18.32
N THR A 160 14.29 -16.55 17.64
CA THR A 160 14.35 -16.63 16.18
C THR A 160 14.26 -18.08 15.72
N SER A 161 13.86 -18.26 14.46
CA SER A 161 13.66 -19.60 13.85
C SER A 161 14.92 -20.46 13.80
N ASP A 162 16.12 -19.86 13.90
CA ASP A 162 17.41 -20.57 13.96
C ASP A 162 17.86 -20.91 15.40
N GLY A 163 16.99 -20.63 16.40
CA GLY A 163 17.26 -20.91 17.81
C GLY A 163 18.07 -19.82 18.53
N SER A 164 18.39 -18.71 17.88
CA SER A 164 19.01 -17.56 18.56
C SER A 164 18.01 -16.90 19.50
N SER A 165 18.51 -16.32 20.62
CA SER A 165 17.68 -15.64 21.61
C SER A 165 18.29 -14.30 22.00
N TYR A 166 17.44 -13.30 22.15
CA TYR A 166 17.81 -11.91 22.48
C TYR A 166 16.96 -11.41 23.64
N MET A 167 17.49 -10.44 24.38
CA MET A 167 16.76 -9.74 25.44
C MET A 167 16.75 -8.24 25.12
N ALA A 168 15.63 -7.59 25.35
CA ALA A 168 15.51 -6.13 25.17
C ALA A 168 14.60 -5.53 26.25
N GLU A 169 14.85 -4.28 26.63
CA GLU A 169 13.95 -3.55 27.53
C GLU A 169 12.69 -3.11 26.79
N ASN A 170 12.84 -2.68 25.53
CA ASN A 170 11.74 -2.29 24.65
C ASN A 170 11.80 -3.05 23.32
N VAL A 171 10.64 -3.30 22.73
CA VAL A 171 10.51 -3.96 21.43
C VAL A 171 9.66 -3.08 20.49
N ILE A 172 10.12 -2.92 19.25
CA ILE A 172 9.34 -2.25 18.19
C ILE A 172 9.00 -3.30 17.12
N LEU A 173 7.72 -3.59 16.93
CA LEU A 173 7.23 -4.41 15.82
C LEU A 173 7.07 -3.54 14.57
N ALA A 174 7.90 -3.79 13.56
CA ALA A 174 7.96 -3.01 12.31
C ALA A 174 8.10 -3.91 11.07
N GLY A 175 7.54 -5.13 11.12
CA GLY A 175 7.69 -6.15 10.08
C GLY A 175 6.83 -5.92 8.84
N GLY A 176 6.11 -4.80 8.74
CA GLY A 176 5.23 -4.47 7.62
C GLY A 176 3.88 -5.16 7.69
N GLY A 177 3.20 -5.28 6.55
CA GLY A 177 1.90 -5.93 6.40
C GLY A 177 2.00 -7.28 5.67
N MET A 178 0.91 -7.67 4.98
CA MET A 178 0.85 -8.88 4.15
C MET A 178 1.20 -8.61 2.68
N ALA A 179 1.13 -7.36 2.23
CA ALA A 179 1.40 -6.99 0.84
C ALA A 179 2.87 -7.18 0.49
N GLY A 180 3.13 -7.90 -0.60
CA GLY A 180 4.48 -8.20 -1.08
C GLY A 180 5.17 -9.34 -0.32
N PRO A 181 4.55 -10.55 -0.19
CA PRO A 181 5.15 -11.67 0.52
C PRO A 181 6.51 -12.11 -0.07
N GLN A 182 6.76 -11.83 -1.35
CA GLN A 182 8.06 -12.05 -2.00
C GLN A 182 9.19 -11.19 -1.41
N TYR A 183 8.87 -10.17 -0.63
CA TYR A 183 9.82 -9.29 0.06
C TYR A 183 9.98 -9.63 1.55
N GLY A 184 9.35 -10.72 2.01
CA GLY A 184 9.44 -11.18 3.40
C GLY A 184 8.30 -10.70 4.30
N CYS A 185 7.32 -9.97 3.76
CA CYS A 185 6.09 -9.62 4.47
C CYS A 185 5.20 -10.87 4.68
N GLY A 186 4.41 -10.90 5.75
CA GLY A 186 3.56 -12.06 6.02
C GLY A 186 2.80 -11.97 7.35
N GLU A 187 2.06 -13.03 7.67
CA GLU A 187 1.21 -13.11 8.87
C GLU A 187 1.99 -13.12 10.18
N GLU A 188 3.28 -13.44 10.16
CA GLU A 188 4.08 -13.63 11.37
C GLU A 188 4.05 -12.41 12.28
N ILE A 189 4.14 -11.20 11.70
CA ILE A 189 4.15 -9.97 12.49
C ILE A 189 2.82 -9.74 13.20
N TYR A 190 1.70 -10.07 12.55
CA TYR A 190 0.37 -9.99 13.15
C TYR A 190 0.18 -11.03 14.26
N ARG A 191 0.74 -12.23 14.09
CA ARG A 191 0.75 -13.26 15.14
C ARG A 191 1.55 -12.82 16.36
N LEU A 192 2.69 -12.15 16.16
CA LEU A 192 3.46 -11.58 17.27
C LEU A 192 2.63 -10.51 17.99
N ALA A 193 1.98 -9.57 17.29
CA ALA A 193 1.13 -8.58 17.92
C ALA A 193 -0.05 -9.21 18.69
N ALA A 194 -0.75 -10.18 18.08
CA ALA A 194 -1.85 -10.90 18.71
C ALA A 194 -1.41 -11.68 19.95
N SER A 195 -0.21 -12.29 19.94
CA SER A 195 0.34 -13.00 21.12
C SER A 195 0.64 -12.08 22.30
N MET A 196 0.77 -10.78 22.05
CA MET A 196 0.94 -9.74 23.08
C MET A 196 -0.39 -9.08 23.50
N GLY A 197 -1.52 -9.62 23.02
CA GLY A 197 -2.87 -9.22 23.43
C GLY A 197 -3.57 -8.24 22.48
N HIS A 198 -2.94 -7.85 21.37
CA HIS A 198 -3.51 -6.90 20.43
C HIS A 198 -4.55 -7.51 19.51
N THR A 199 -5.57 -6.71 19.21
CA THR A 199 -6.51 -7.00 18.14
C THR A 199 -5.82 -6.86 16.78
N VAL A 200 -6.16 -7.73 15.85
CA VAL A 200 -5.75 -7.59 14.45
C VAL A 200 -7.00 -7.53 13.59
N ARG A 201 -7.33 -6.36 13.06
CA ARG A 201 -8.36 -6.23 12.03
C ARG A 201 -7.92 -6.99 10.79
N LYS A 202 -8.83 -7.74 10.18
CA LYS A 202 -8.52 -8.62 9.05
C LYS A 202 -7.72 -7.90 7.97
N PRO A 203 -6.49 -8.33 7.68
CA PRO A 203 -5.71 -7.75 6.59
C PRO A 203 -6.36 -8.02 5.23
N LEU A 204 -6.50 -7.00 4.41
CA LEU A 204 -7.04 -7.05 3.06
C LEU A 204 -6.04 -6.45 2.07
N PRO A 205 -5.94 -6.97 0.83
CA PRO A 205 -5.08 -6.38 -0.18
C PRO A 205 -5.64 -5.04 -0.66
N ALA A 206 -4.80 -4.00 -0.69
CA ALA A 206 -5.13 -2.68 -1.21
C ALA A 206 -4.07 -2.20 -2.20
N LEU A 207 -4.42 -1.16 -2.99
CA LEU A 207 -3.65 -0.71 -4.16
C LEU A 207 -3.36 -1.89 -5.10
N VAL A 208 -4.42 -2.54 -5.56
CA VAL A 208 -4.41 -3.83 -6.23
C VAL A 208 -5.43 -3.84 -7.38
N PRO A 209 -5.26 -4.65 -8.44
CA PRO A 209 -6.29 -4.82 -9.47
C PRO A 209 -7.61 -5.33 -8.90
N LEU A 210 -8.72 -4.93 -9.51
CA LEU A 210 -10.06 -5.45 -9.24
C LEU A 210 -10.43 -6.52 -10.26
N LEU A 211 -11.00 -7.63 -9.79
CA LEU A 211 -11.32 -8.81 -10.58
C LEU A 211 -12.81 -8.86 -10.93
N SER A 212 -13.11 -9.43 -12.09
CA SER A 212 -14.46 -9.63 -12.60
C SER A 212 -14.55 -10.97 -13.34
N ASP A 213 -15.70 -11.63 -13.25
CA ASP A 213 -15.99 -12.86 -13.97
C ASP A 213 -16.53 -12.63 -15.40
N ASP A 214 -16.63 -11.35 -15.84
CA ASP A 214 -17.04 -11.01 -17.20
C ASP A 214 -15.98 -11.42 -18.23
N ARG A 215 -16.23 -12.54 -18.89
CA ARG A 215 -15.33 -13.12 -19.89
C ARG A 215 -15.11 -12.22 -21.12
N ASN A 216 -16.00 -11.24 -21.38
CA ASN A 216 -15.87 -10.33 -22.51
C ASN A 216 -14.69 -9.38 -22.33
N LEU A 217 -14.27 -9.08 -21.10
CA LEU A 217 -13.14 -8.18 -20.77
C LEU A 217 -11.82 -8.65 -21.41
N LYS A 218 -11.65 -9.98 -21.58
CA LYS A 218 -10.46 -10.56 -22.22
C LYS A 218 -10.16 -9.93 -23.59
N ALA A 219 -11.20 -9.58 -24.35
CA ALA A 219 -11.03 -8.98 -25.69
C ALA A 219 -10.41 -7.57 -25.64
N SER A 220 -10.59 -6.84 -24.54
CA SER A 220 -10.01 -5.51 -24.31
C SER A 220 -8.70 -5.55 -23.52
N ALA A 221 -8.21 -6.70 -23.15
CA ALA A 221 -6.99 -6.83 -22.35
C ALA A 221 -5.79 -6.11 -23.00
N GLY A 222 -5.01 -5.42 -22.12
CA GLY A 222 -3.86 -4.63 -22.52
C GLY A 222 -4.18 -3.20 -22.97
N VAL A 223 -5.46 -2.82 -23.11
CA VAL A 223 -5.84 -1.44 -23.40
C VAL A 223 -5.55 -0.57 -22.19
N ARG A 224 -4.93 0.58 -22.43
CA ARG A 224 -4.78 1.69 -21.47
C ARG A 224 -5.48 2.91 -22.03
N CYS A 225 -6.24 3.62 -21.21
CA CYS A 225 -6.95 4.83 -21.59
C CYS A 225 -7.19 5.72 -20.38
N ASP A 226 -7.34 7.03 -20.62
CA ASP A 226 -7.88 7.94 -19.61
C ASP A 226 -9.35 7.58 -19.38
N ALA A 227 -9.73 7.35 -18.14
CA ALA A 227 -11.10 7.00 -17.77
C ALA A 227 -11.39 7.49 -16.35
N GLU A 228 -12.66 7.69 -16.07
CA GLU A 228 -13.15 7.86 -14.70
C GLU A 228 -13.83 6.56 -14.25
N VAL A 229 -13.44 6.09 -13.08
CA VAL A 229 -13.98 4.84 -12.48
C VAL A 229 -14.72 5.21 -11.22
N THR A 230 -16.00 4.91 -11.15
CA THR A 230 -16.84 5.08 -9.97
C THR A 230 -17.07 3.70 -9.33
N LEU A 231 -16.71 3.57 -8.05
CA LEU A 231 -17.03 2.40 -7.25
C LEU A 231 -18.46 2.50 -6.74
N ILE A 232 -19.23 1.44 -6.93
CA ILE A 232 -20.62 1.32 -6.49
C ILE A 232 -20.71 0.13 -5.54
N CYS A 233 -21.16 0.36 -4.31
CA CYS A 233 -21.39 -0.68 -3.30
C CYS A 233 -22.87 -0.67 -2.91
N ASP A 234 -23.54 -1.84 -2.98
CA ASP A 234 -24.97 -1.99 -2.68
C ASP A 234 -25.83 -0.93 -3.39
N ARG A 235 -25.55 -0.70 -4.68
CA ARG A 235 -26.21 0.29 -5.59
C ARG A 235 -25.92 1.76 -5.29
N ASN A 236 -25.09 2.07 -4.29
CA ASN A 236 -24.70 3.45 -3.95
C ASN A 236 -23.31 3.74 -4.51
N ALA A 237 -23.14 4.87 -5.19
CA ALA A 237 -21.83 5.37 -5.58
C ALA A 237 -21.09 5.82 -4.30
N VAL A 238 -19.89 5.28 -4.08
CA VAL A 238 -19.11 5.50 -2.86
C VAL A 238 -17.93 6.42 -3.11
N SER A 239 -17.20 6.20 -4.20
CA SER A 239 -16.04 7.02 -4.57
C SER A 239 -15.81 6.96 -6.08
N SER A 240 -15.10 7.95 -6.61
CA SER A 240 -14.79 8.06 -8.03
C SER A 240 -13.36 8.58 -8.22
N GLU A 241 -12.62 7.97 -9.14
CA GLU A 241 -11.24 8.30 -9.44
C GLU A 241 -11.00 8.36 -10.95
N ARG A 242 -10.23 9.36 -11.40
CA ARG A 242 -9.85 9.51 -12.80
C ARG A 242 -8.36 9.30 -13.01
N GLY A 243 -8.01 8.63 -14.12
CA GLY A 243 -6.63 8.43 -14.52
C GLY A 243 -6.46 7.37 -15.59
N GLU A 244 -5.23 6.88 -15.78
CA GLU A 244 -4.95 5.81 -16.72
C GLU A 244 -5.52 4.49 -16.22
N LEU A 245 -6.66 4.08 -16.78
CA LEU A 245 -7.25 2.77 -16.58
C LEU A 245 -6.55 1.74 -17.46
N GLN A 246 -6.31 0.55 -16.91
CA GLN A 246 -5.82 -0.60 -17.69
C GLN A 246 -6.86 -1.73 -17.65
N MET A 247 -7.33 -2.13 -18.84
CA MET A 247 -8.15 -3.33 -18.99
C MET A 247 -7.26 -4.57 -18.91
N THR A 248 -7.68 -5.58 -18.15
CA THR A 248 -6.97 -6.86 -18.01
C THR A 248 -7.85 -8.02 -18.47
N GLU A 249 -7.30 -9.22 -18.56
CA GLU A 249 -8.10 -10.40 -18.95
C GLU A 249 -9.19 -10.75 -17.92
N LYS A 250 -8.98 -10.38 -16.65
CA LYS A 250 -9.83 -10.79 -15.53
C LYS A 250 -10.39 -9.60 -14.73
N GLY A 251 -10.41 -8.40 -15.31
CA GLY A 251 -10.91 -7.23 -14.63
C GLY A 251 -10.22 -5.94 -15.07
N ILE A 252 -9.96 -5.06 -14.12
CA ILE A 252 -9.40 -3.72 -14.35
C ILE A 252 -8.24 -3.44 -13.39
N SER A 253 -7.36 -2.53 -13.81
CA SER A 253 -6.16 -2.09 -13.09
C SER A 253 -5.82 -0.64 -13.45
N GLY A 254 -4.74 -0.11 -12.94
CA GLY A 254 -4.31 1.28 -13.16
C GLY A 254 -4.56 2.13 -11.93
N ILE A 255 -4.06 3.38 -11.97
CA ILE A 255 -4.09 4.27 -10.79
C ILE A 255 -5.50 4.47 -10.22
N PRO A 256 -6.54 4.79 -11.02
CA PRO A 256 -7.90 4.98 -10.49
C PRO A 256 -8.43 3.72 -9.80
N VAL A 257 -8.12 2.54 -10.33
CA VAL A 257 -8.53 1.27 -9.74
C VAL A 257 -7.80 0.99 -8.44
N PHE A 258 -6.50 1.29 -8.38
CA PHE A 258 -5.73 1.12 -7.15
C PHE A 258 -6.28 1.99 -6.02
N GLN A 259 -6.60 3.24 -6.28
CA GLN A 259 -7.19 4.15 -5.29
C GLN A 259 -8.50 3.61 -4.70
N LEU A 260 -9.35 3.02 -5.53
CA LEU A 260 -10.65 2.47 -5.14
C LEU A 260 -10.57 1.08 -4.50
N SER A 261 -9.45 0.36 -4.69
CA SER A 261 -9.37 -1.07 -4.41
C SER A 261 -9.46 -1.43 -2.92
N GLY A 262 -8.95 -0.59 -2.02
CA GLY A 262 -9.05 -0.80 -0.58
C GLY A 262 -10.50 -0.76 -0.10
N GLU A 263 -11.27 0.21 -0.58
CA GLU A 263 -12.70 0.32 -0.29
C GLU A 263 -13.50 -0.85 -0.89
N ALA A 264 -13.18 -1.23 -2.14
CA ALA A 264 -13.77 -2.41 -2.78
C ALA A 264 -13.47 -3.69 -1.99
N ALA A 265 -12.23 -3.87 -1.51
CA ALA A 265 -11.84 -5.03 -0.70
C ALA A 265 -12.63 -5.09 0.60
N ARG A 266 -12.78 -3.98 1.32
CA ARG A 266 -13.58 -3.90 2.54
C ARG A 266 -15.07 -4.15 2.29
N ALA A 267 -15.62 -3.65 1.17
CA ALA A 267 -17.01 -3.87 0.79
C ALA A 267 -17.26 -5.36 0.48
N LEU A 268 -16.41 -5.98 -0.34
CA LEU A 268 -16.48 -7.41 -0.65
C LEU A 268 -16.36 -8.29 0.60
N ASP A 269 -15.47 -7.93 1.54
CA ASP A 269 -15.28 -8.68 2.79
C ASP A 269 -16.53 -8.65 3.68
N ARG A 270 -17.33 -7.59 3.63
CA ARG A 270 -18.62 -7.49 4.30
C ARG A 270 -19.76 -8.18 3.55
N GLY A 271 -19.48 -8.75 2.37
CA GLY A 271 -20.48 -9.41 1.51
C GLY A 271 -21.34 -8.43 0.71
N ALA A 272 -20.92 -7.18 0.52
CA ALA A 272 -21.61 -6.22 -0.30
C ALA A 272 -21.53 -6.57 -1.80
N GLU A 273 -22.53 -6.17 -2.56
CA GLU A 273 -22.48 -6.20 -4.02
C GLU A 273 -21.62 -5.02 -4.51
N VAL A 274 -20.55 -5.32 -5.28
CA VAL A 274 -19.59 -4.31 -5.73
C VAL A 274 -19.56 -4.24 -7.25
N GLU A 275 -19.73 -3.05 -7.81
CA GLU A 275 -19.60 -2.76 -9.23
C GLU A 275 -18.59 -1.62 -9.47
N ALA A 276 -17.93 -1.65 -10.62
CA ALA A 276 -17.22 -0.50 -11.17
C ALA A 276 -17.98 0.04 -12.38
N CYS A 277 -18.32 1.33 -12.34
CA CYS A 277 -18.89 2.06 -13.45
C CYS A 277 -17.79 2.91 -14.09
N ILE A 278 -17.50 2.65 -15.36
CA ILE A 278 -16.38 3.24 -16.09
C ILE A 278 -16.91 4.23 -17.12
N ASP A 279 -16.48 5.49 -17.03
CA ASP A 279 -16.61 6.47 -18.09
C ASP A 279 -15.31 6.47 -18.92
N PHE A 280 -15.36 5.95 -20.15
CA PHE A 280 -14.24 5.95 -21.09
C PHE A 280 -14.07 7.29 -21.83
N LEU A 281 -14.95 8.26 -21.58
CA LEU A 281 -14.96 9.58 -22.21
C LEU A 281 -15.10 10.70 -21.17
N PRO A 282 -14.26 10.71 -20.10
CA PRO A 282 -14.38 11.70 -19.05
C PRO A 282 -14.21 13.11 -19.62
N GLY A 283 -15.18 13.99 -19.30
CA GLY A 283 -15.21 15.36 -19.81
C GLY A 283 -15.86 15.54 -21.18
N PHE A 284 -16.27 14.45 -21.87
CA PHE A 284 -17.02 14.55 -23.12
C PHE A 284 -18.53 14.67 -22.85
N GLY A 285 -19.04 15.90 -22.85
CA GLY A 285 -20.40 16.21 -22.43
C GLY A 285 -21.48 15.64 -23.36
N LYS A 286 -22.70 15.45 -22.82
CA LYS A 286 -23.85 14.93 -23.56
C LYS A 286 -24.18 15.80 -24.78
N GLN A 287 -24.18 17.13 -24.61
CA GLN A 287 -24.47 18.07 -25.70
C GLN A 287 -23.43 17.96 -26.82
N ALA A 288 -22.14 17.92 -26.50
CA ALA A 288 -21.07 17.79 -27.49
C ALA A 288 -21.21 16.48 -28.29
N TRP A 289 -21.65 15.40 -27.64
CA TRP A 289 -21.92 14.14 -28.32
C TRP A 289 -23.14 14.22 -29.26
N GLU A 290 -24.22 14.87 -28.84
CA GLU A 290 -25.42 15.03 -29.65
C GLU A 290 -25.11 15.84 -30.92
N GLU A 291 -24.37 16.93 -30.80
CA GLU A 291 -23.89 17.75 -31.93
C GLU A 291 -22.99 16.93 -32.87
N GLU A 292 -22.03 16.17 -32.32
CA GLU A 292 -21.13 15.34 -33.11
C GLU A 292 -21.86 14.18 -33.80
N THR A 293 -22.88 13.61 -33.17
CA THR A 293 -23.73 12.57 -33.78
C THR A 293 -24.46 13.11 -35.00
N GLU A 294 -25.08 14.27 -34.88
CA GLU A 294 -25.80 14.91 -36.01
C GLU A 294 -24.83 15.26 -37.16
N ARG A 295 -23.67 15.78 -36.83
CA ARG A 295 -22.63 16.07 -37.81
C ARG A 295 -22.22 14.81 -38.57
N ARG A 296 -21.87 13.71 -37.89
CA ARG A 296 -21.44 12.45 -38.51
C ARG A 296 -22.56 11.80 -39.34
N LEU A 297 -23.79 11.86 -38.88
CA LEU A 297 -24.93 11.35 -39.63
C LEU A 297 -25.18 12.16 -40.91
N SER A 298 -24.92 13.47 -40.92
CA SER A 298 -25.06 14.33 -42.11
C SER A 298 -23.95 14.10 -43.13
N GLU A 299 -22.72 13.77 -42.66
CA GLU A 299 -21.57 13.52 -43.52
C GLU A 299 -21.66 12.15 -44.23
N ASP A 300 -21.82 11.06 -43.45
CA ASP A 300 -21.95 9.69 -43.99
C ASP A 300 -22.72 8.74 -43.04
N LYS A 301 -24.05 8.74 -43.18
CA LYS A 301 -24.91 7.81 -42.46
C LYS A 301 -24.73 6.34 -42.84
N ASN A 302 -24.07 6.05 -43.96
CA ASN A 302 -23.86 4.69 -44.46
C ASN A 302 -22.51 4.10 -44.10
N CYS A 303 -21.66 4.85 -43.38
CA CYS A 303 -20.41 4.31 -42.88
C CYS A 303 -20.64 3.15 -41.87
N MET A 304 -19.61 2.33 -41.69
CA MET A 304 -19.65 1.27 -40.67
C MET A 304 -19.68 1.88 -39.25
N LEU A 305 -20.28 1.20 -38.28
CA LEU A 305 -20.29 1.64 -36.88
C LEU A 305 -18.87 1.89 -36.36
N SER A 306 -17.92 1.03 -36.72
CA SER A 306 -16.53 1.20 -36.37
C SER A 306 -15.90 2.50 -36.92
N VAL A 307 -16.36 2.98 -38.05
CA VAL A 307 -15.94 4.25 -38.64
C VAL A 307 -16.72 5.41 -38.03
N PHE A 308 -18.02 5.23 -37.79
CA PHE A 308 -18.87 6.22 -37.13
C PHE A 308 -18.33 6.61 -35.73
N PHE A 309 -17.81 5.67 -34.96
CA PHE A 309 -17.23 5.91 -33.62
C PHE A 309 -15.70 6.09 -33.67
N LEU A 310 -15.08 6.18 -34.83
CA LEU A 310 -13.63 6.33 -34.98
C LEU A 310 -13.12 7.57 -34.22
N GLY A 311 -12.01 7.40 -33.47
CA GLY A 311 -11.33 8.49 -32.78
C GLY A 311 -11.88 8.83 -31.39
N LEU A 312 -12.96 8.21 -30.94
CA LEU A 312 -13.53 8.48 -29.60
C LEU A 312 -12.83 7.65 -28.49
N VAL A 313 -12.73 6.36 -28.71
CA VAL A 313 -12.12 5.42 -27.76
C VAL A 313 -11.25 4.40 -28.49
N ASN A 314 -10.46 3.64 -27.72
CA ASN A 314 -9.72 2.51 -28.28
C ASN A 314 -10.67 1.51 -28.95
N ARG A 315 -10.27 1.00 -30.12
CA ARG A 315 -11.08 0.07 -30.92
C ARG A 315 -11.57 -1.14 -30.12
N LYS A 316 -10.72 -1.74 -29.28
CA LYS A 316 -11.10 -2.90 -28.46
C LYS A 316 -12.19 -2.57 -27.42
N ILE A 317 -12.22 -1.34 -26.88
CA ILE A 317 -13.30 -0.89 -25.98
C ILE A 317 -14.61 -0.76 -26.78
N LEU A 318 -14.55 -0.17 -27.96
CA LEU A 318 -15.71 -0.04 -28.84
C LEU A 318 -16.27 -1.44 -29.20
N ASP A 319 -15.40 -2.36 -29.61
CA ASP A 319 -15.79 -3.73 -29.95
C ASP A 319 -16.41 -4.48 -28.73
N LEU A 320 -15.95 -4.18 -27.50
CA LEU A 320 -16.52 -4.70 -26.28
C LEU A 320 -17.95 -4.20 -26.06
N VAL A 321 -18.21 -2.89 -26.25
CA VAL A 321 -19.55 -2.31 -26.15
C VAL A 321 -20.46 -2.86 -27.25
N PHE A 322 -19.99 -2.96 -28.49
CA PHE A 322 -20.77 -3.56 -29.58
C PHE A 322 -21.19 -5.00 -29.28
N ARG A 323 -20.27 -5.84 -28.79
CA ARG A 323 -20.59 -7.24 -28.40
C ARG A 323 -21.66 -7.31 -27.33
N ARG A 324 -21.60 -6.47 -26.28
CA ARG A 324 -22.64 -6.44 -25.24
C ARG A 324 -24.02 -6.07 -25.79
N ARG A 325 -24.07 -5.25 -26.83
CA ARG A 325 -25.31 -4.87 -27.52
C ARG A 325 -25.71 -5.84 -28.65
N GLY A 326 -24.94 -6.88 -28.92
CA GLY A 326 -25.19 -7.78 -30.03
C GLY A 326 -24.98 -7.12 -31.40
N LEU A 327 -24.18 -6.04 -31.46
CA LEU A 327 -23.87 -5.30 -32.68
C LEU A 327 -22.58 -5.80 -33.32
N GLN A 328 -22.47 -5.65 -34.64
CA GLN A 328 -21.25 -5.91 -35.39
C GLN A 328 -20.61 -4.58 -35.84
N ALA A 329 -19.29 -4.51 -35.74
CA ALA A 329 -18.52 -3.30 -36.09
C ALA A 329 -18.69 -2.85 -37.56
N GLU A 330 -18.95 -3.81 -38.44
CA GLU A 330 -19.15 -3.64 -39.89
C GLU A 330 -20.59 -3.24 -40.22
N MET A 331 -21.52 -3.23 -39.28
CA MET A 331 -22.91 -2.78 -39.50
C MET A 331 -22.89 -1.30 -39.88
N LYS A 332 -23.74 -0.92 -40.81
CA LYS A 332 -23.93 0.48 -41.21
C LYS A 332 -24.61 1.29 -40.08
N ALA A 333 -24.12 2.49 -39.79
CA ALA A 333 -24.70 3.37 -38.77
C ALA A 333 -26.17 3.70 -39.06
N SER A 334 -26.55 3.80 -40.35
CA SER A 334 -27.93 4.02 -40.80
C SER A 334 -28.92 2.90 -40.41
N ARG A 335 -28.46 1.73 -39.98
CA ARG A 335 -29.33 0.66 -39.48
C ARG A 335 -29.76 0.87 -38.01
N LEU A 336 -29.14 1.78 -37.32
CA LEU A 336 -29.51 2.15 -35.95
C LEU A 336 -30.35 3.44 -35.97
N THR A 337 -31.27 3.52 -35.04
CA THR A 337 -31.96 4.76 -34.70
C THR A 337 -31.00 5.71 -33.98
N ARG A 338 -31.34 7.01 -33.91
CA ARG A 338 -30.60 7.98 -33.09
C ARG A 338 -30.48 7.54 -31.63
N GLU A 339 -31.52 6.94 -31.07
CA GLU A 339 -31.54 6.36 -29.75
C GLU A 339 -30.57 5.16 -29.62
N GLY A 340 -30.48 4.33 -30.66
CA GLY A 340 -29.50 3.23 -30.70
C GLY A 340 -28.05 3.72 -30.67
N LEU A 341 -27.74 4.77 -31.44
CA LEU A 341 -26.40 5.42 -31.42
C LEU A 341 -26.13 6.11 -30.08
N ARG A 342 -27.15 6.79 -29.51
CA ARG A 342 -27.06 7.41 -28.18
C ARG A 342 -26.77 6.36 -27.11
N GLY A 343 -27.46 5.22 -27.17
CA GLY A 343 -27.27 4.14 -26.23
C GLY A 343 -25.83 3.56 -26.21
N ILE A 344 -25.16 3.53 -27.39
CA ILE A 344 -23.73 3.14 -27.46
C ILE A 344 -22.87 4.14 -26.68
N MET A 345 -23.16 5.43 -26.78
CA MET A 345 -22.44 6.46 -26.03
C MET A 345 -22.70 6.38 -24.54
N GLU A 346 -23.95 6.12 -24.16
CA GLU A 346 -24.31 5.91 -22.75
C GLU A 346 -23.55 4.74 -22.17
N ASP A 347 -23.40 3.63 -22.90
CA ASP A 347 -22.59 2.49 -22.46
C ASP A 347 -21.09 2.82 -22.39
N LEU A 348 -20.57 3.66 -23.29
CA LEU A 348 -19.16 4.11 -23.21
C LEU A 348 -18.90 5.03 -22.01
N ARG A 349 -19.93 5.73 -21.51
CA ARG A 349 -19.85 6.64 -20.38
C ARG A 349 -20.27 6.03 -19.05
N ALA A 350 -20.95 4.89 -19.08
CA ALA A 350 -21.43 4.19 -17.90
C ALA A 350 -21.27 2.67 -18.06
N PHE A 351 -20.06 2.25 -18.42
CA PHE A 351 -19.75 0.85 -18.64
C PHE A 351 -19.60 0.14 -17.29
N ARG A 352 -20.60 -0.65 -16.90
CA ARG A 352 -20.63 -1.35 -15.63
C ARG A 352 -20.00 -2.74 -15.71
N ILE A 353 -19.19 -3.08 -14.71
CA ILE A 353 -18.68 -4.42 -14.51
C ILE A 353 -18.88 -4.82 -13.04
N GLN A 354 -19.36 -6.05 -12.85
CA GLN A 354 -19.43 -6.64 -11.52
C GLN A 354 -18.01 -6.97 -11.04
N ILE A 355 -17.68 -6.53 -9.83
CA ILE A 355 -16.42 -6.84 -9.17
C ILE A 355 -16.65 -8.03 -8.24
N THR A 356 -15.94 -9.13 -8.49
CA THR A 356 -16.08 -10.39 -7.76
C THR A 356 -14.92 -10.66 -6.81
N GLY A 357 -13.88 -9.83 -6.85
CA GLY A 357 -12.72 -9.98 -5.99
C GLY A 357 -11.65 -8.93 -6.27
N THR A 358 -10.56 -9.06 -5.55
CA THR A 358 -9.35 -8.27 -5.72
C THR A 358 -8.18 -9.16 -6.15
N GLY A 359 -7.10 -8.57 -6.64
CA GLY A 359 -5.83 -9.26 -6.77
C GLY A 359 -5.32 -9.75 -5.40
N THR A 360 -4.30 -10.62 -5.42
CA THR A 360 -3.73 -11.21 -4.21
C THR A 360 -2.75 -10.27 -3.52
N PHE A 361 -2.36 -10.56 -2.27
CA PHE A 361 -1.29 -9.84 -1.56
C PHE A 361 0.04 -9.79 -2.32
N ARG A 362 0.31 -10.75 -3.21
CA ARG A 362 1.50 -10.72 -4.08
C ARG A 362 1.46 -9.56 -5.09
N GLN A 363 0.27 -9.14 -5.49
CA GLN A 363 0.03 -8.03 -6.43
C GLN A 363 -0.25 -6.71 -5.72
N ALA A 364 -0.69 -6.78 -4.46
CA ALA A 364 -1.00 -5.60 -3.66
C ALA A 364 0.25 -4.80 -3.32
N GLN A 365 0.13 -3.48 -3.33
CA GLN A 365 1.21 -2.60 -2.88
C GLN A 365 1.17 -2.40 -1.38
N VAL A 366 -0.03 -2.37 -0.78
CA VAL A 366 -0.24 -2.18 0.66
C VAL A 366 -1.30 -3.12 1.21
N THR A 367 -1.32 -3.24 2.53
CA THR A 367 -2.32 -3.96 3.32
C THR A 367 -3.24 -2.94 3.98
N SER A 368 -4.55 -3.11 3.82
CA SER A 368 -5.57 -2.43 4.62
C SER A 368 -5.96 -3.30 5.80
N GLY A 369 -6.19 -2.75 6.97
CA GLY A 369 -6.34 -3.49 8.23
C GLY A 369 -5.02 -3.68 8.98
N GLY A 370 -5.06 -4.32 10.13
CA GLY A 370 -3.91 -4.47 11.03
C GLY A 370 -4.26 -4.14 12.48
N VAL A 371 -3.26 -3.75 13.27
CA VAL A 371 -3.45 -3.39 14.68
C VAL A 371 -4.07 -1.99 14.77
N PRO A 372 -5.23 -1.83 15.45
CA PRO A 372 -5.89 -0.54 15.61
C PRO A 372 -5.01 0.50 16.31
N LEU A 373 -5.01 1.74 15.80
CA LEU A 373 -4.33 2.85 16.48
C LEU A 373 -4.89 3.16 17.87
N ASP A 374 -6.17 2.82 18.11
CA ASP A 374 -6.84 3.01 19.40
C ASP A 374 -6.22 2.16 20.53
N GLU A 375 -5.42 1.15 20.20
CA GLU A 375 -4.65 0.35 21.15
C GLU A 375 -3.22 0.89 21.41
N MET A 376 -2.90 2.04 20.84
CA MET A 376 -1.58 2.67 20.93
C MET A 376 -1.68 4.06 21.57
N ASP A 377 -0.65 4.45 22.30
CA ASP A 377 -0.49 5.81 22.81
C ASP A 377 0.06 6.77 21.73
N GLU A 378 0.26 8.03 22.11
CA GLU A 378 0.83 9.06 21.22
C GLU A 378 2.26 8.78 20.75
N ASN A 379 3.00 7.89 21.41
CA ASN A 379 4.35 7.45 21.06
C ASN A 379 4.35 6.12 20.30
N LEU A 380 3.17 5.63 19.90
CA LEU A 380 2.97 4.31 19.33
C LEU A 380 3.44 3.17 20.25
N GLN A 381 3.40 3.40 21.57
CA GLN A 381 3.53 2.36 22.58
C GLN A 381 2.17 1.68 22.79
N SER A 382 2.21 0.39 22.96
CA SER A 382 1.03 -0.42 23.31
C SER A 382 0.42 0.02 24.64
N LEU A 383 -0.88 0.28 24.63
CA LEU A 383 -1.67 0.49 25.84
C LEU A 383 -1.87 -0.81 26.66
N LEU A 384 -1.68 -1.97 26.01
CA LEU A 384 -1.87 -3.29 26.59
C LEU A 384 -0.56 -3.88 27.18
N CYS A 385 0.57 -3.55 26.56
CA CYS A 385 1.88 -4.09 26.92
C CYS A 385 2.94 -2.97 26.94
N PRO A 386 3.17 -2.32 28.08
CA PRO A 386 4.20 -1.28 28.22
C PRO A 386 5.58 -1.76 27.75
N GLY A 387 6.33 -0.93 27.04
CA GLY A 387 7.62 -1.26 26.43
C GLY A 387 7.50 -1.93 25.05
N LEU A 388 6.29 -2.29 24.61
CA LEU A 388 6.03 -2.74 23.25
C LEU A 388 5.56 -1.56 22.39
N PHE A 389 6.17 -1.35 21.23
CA PHE A 389 5.86 -0.33 20.27
C PHE A 389 5.54 -0.95 18.91
N MET A 390 4.78 -0.24 18.08
CA MET A 390 4.47 -0.70 16.72
C MET A 390 4.63 0.42 15.70
N ALA A 391 5.03 0.06 14.48
CA ALA A 391 5.24 1.04 13.42
C ALA A 391 4.98 0.48 12.02
N GLY A 392 4.62 1.35 11.09
CA GLY A 392 4.43 1.05 9.68
C GLY A 392 3.11 0.36 9.38
N GLU A 393 3.13 -0.47 8.35
CA GLU A 393 1.96 -1.13 7.75
C GLU A 393 1.35 -2.23 8.66
N LEU A 394 2.00 -2.58 9.78
CA LEU A 394 1.42 -3.42 10.83
C LEU A 394 0.20 -2.75 11.47
N LEU A 395 0.26 -1.43 11.63
CA LEU A 395 -0.84 -0.62 12.15
C LEU A 395 -1.93 -0.47 11.08
N ASP A 396 -3.18 -0.40 11.50
CA ASP A 396 -4.34 -0.23 10.63
C ASP A 396 -4.40 1.19 10.04
N VAL A 397 -3.43 1.48 9.17
CA VAL A 397 -3.30 2.73 8.41
C VAL A 397 -2.80 2.40 7.01
N ASP A 398 -3.62 2.66 6.01
CA ASP A 398 -3.26 2.55 4.60
C ASP A 398 -3.52 3.86 3.86
N GLY A 399 -2.55 4.29 3.07
CA GLY A 399 -2.62 5.50 2.25
C GLY A 399 -2.89 5.19 0.78
N ILE A 400 -3.37 6.20 0.06
CA ILE A 400 -3.55 6.15 -1.39
C ILE A 400 -2.20 5.97 -2.13
N CYS A 401 -2.24 5.75 -3.46
CA CYS A 401 -1.03 5.73 -4.29
C CYS A 401 -0.33 7.10 -4.26
N GLY A 402 1.02 7.09 -4.11
CA GLY A 402 1.74 8.35 -4.29
C GLY A 402 2.70 8.76 -3.19
N GLY A 403 3.31 7.84 -2.46
CA GLY A 403 4.31 8.12 -1.42
C GLY A 403 3.74 8.14 0.01
N TYR A 404 2.43 8.17 0.15
CA TYR A 404 1.74 8.26 1.44
C TYR A 404 2.08 7.09 2.39
N ASN A 405 2.13 5.87 1.89
CA ASN A 405 2.44 4.68 2.70
C ASN A 405 3.89 4.65 3.19
N LEU A 406 4.85 5.14 2.40
CA LEU A 406 6.23 5.28 2.85
C LEU A 406 6.38 6.42 3.85
N GLN A 407 5.65 7.52 3.66
CA GLN A 407 5.58 8.60 4.65
C GLN A 407 5.09 8.06 6.00
N TRP A 408 3.93 7.39 6.02
CA TRP A 408 3.42 6.79 7.25
C TRP A 408 4.42 5.81 7.89
N ALA A 409 5.04 4.95 7.09
CA ALA A 409 6.04 4.01 7.59
C ALA A 409 7.20 4.72 8.30
N MET A 410 7.69 5.81 7.72
CA MET A 410 8.81 6.57 8.30
C MET A 410 8.37 7.46 9.46
N THR A 411 7.20 8.11 9.38
CA THR A 411 6.61 8.88 10.48
C THR A 411 6.39 8.01 11.71
N SER A 412 5.70 6.89 11.56
CA SER A 412 5.43 5.97 12.68
C SER A 412 6.72 5.35 13.23
N GLY A 413 7.67 4.99 12.35
CA GLY A 413 8.98 4.51 12.77
C GLY A 413 9.76 5.54 13.59
N TRP A 414 9.78 6.79 13.13
CA TRP A 414 10.42 7.89 13.86
C TRP A 414 9.85 8.09 15.24
N ILE A 415 8.52 8.09 15.36
CA ILE A 415 7.81 8.29 16.64
C ILE A 415 8.06 7.11 17.58
N ALA A 416 7.87 5.88 17.11
CA ALA A 416 8.06 4.68 17.91
C ALA A 416 9.51 4.55 18.42
N GLY A 417 10.50 4.85 17.56
CA GLY A 417 11.91 4.82 17.96
C GLY A 417 12.26 5.82 19.05
N LYS A 418 11.79 7.06 18.93
CA LYS A 418 11.95 8.07 20.00
C LYS A 418 11.24 7.67 21.28
N GLY A 419 10.02 7.13 21.17
CA GLY A 419 9.24 6.66 22.31
C GLY A 419 9.98 5.57 23.08
N ALA A 420 10.47 4.55 22.38
CA ALA A 420 11.19 3.42 22.98
C ALA A 420 12.50 3.86 23.68
N ALA A 421 13.27 4.76 23.07
CA ALA A 421 14.51 5.24 23.69
C ALA A 421 14.25 6.04 24.98
N ARG A 422 13.21 6.88 25.00
CA ARG A 422 12.83 7.67 26.18
C ARG A 422 12.28 6.82 27.32
N GLU A 423 11.60 5.70 27.00
CA GLU A 423 11.12 4.77 28.01
C GLU A 423 12.29 4.06 28.74
N THR A 424 13.38 3.74 28.04
CA THR A 424 14.60 3.19 28.63
C THR A 424 15.28 4.14 29.62
N LEU A 425 15.13 5.46 29.43
CA LEU A 425 15.77 6.48 30.26
C LEU A 425 15.00 6.79 31.55
N LYS A 426 13.77 6.30 31.70
CA LYS A 426 12.97 6.41 32.92
C LYS A 426 13.31 5.31 33.92
#